data_b6fabe92c2080567d736fdbead09b8f7
#
_entry.id   b6fabe92c2080567d736fdbead09b8f7
#
_cell.length_a   1.000
_cell.length_b   1.000
_cell.length_c   1.000
_cell.angle_alpha   90.00
_cell.angle_beta   90.00
_cell.angle_gamma   90.00
#
_symmetry.space_group_name_H-M   'P 1'
#
loop_
_entity.id
_entity.type
_entity.pdbx_description
1 polymer ?
#
loop_
_entity_poly.entity_id
_entity_poly.type
_entity_poly.pdbx_seq_one_letter_code
_entity_poly.pdbx_strand_id
1 'polypeptide(L)'
;IIDDVFQRFGINITIKLNNRKVLSGIAEVIGEPDKIVDITVAIDKIDKIGIDNVNAELLEKGISQAAVDQLQPLLMLSGSNNEKLESLEQLLATSEIGKKGIEELRFVIGQTDEIGINATLELDVSLARGLNYYTGTIIEVKANDVQIGSITGGGRYDNLTGVFGLPGVD
;
A
#
# COMPACT_ATOMS: atom_id res chain seq x y z
N ILE A 1 -10.58 16.01 -4.46
CA ILE A 1 -11.03 16.53 -3.15
C ILE A 1 -9.87 16.71 -2.19
N ILE A 2 -9.08 15.66 -1.86
CA ILE A 2 -7.94 15.78 -0.93
C ILE A 2 -6.97 16.86 -1.41
N ASP A 3 -6.53 16.78 -2.66
CA ASP A 3 -5.66 17.76 -3.30
C ASP A 3 -6.22 19.19 -3.19
N ASP A 4 -7.49 19.40 -3.59
CA ASP A 4 -8.16 20.70 -3.55
C ASP A 4 -8.23 21.29 -2.14
N VAL A 5 -8.52 20.44 -1.15
CA VAL A 5 -8.65 20.88 0.26
C VAL A 5 -7.30 21.36 0.79
N PHE A 6 -6.23 20.57 0.61
CA PHE A 6 -4.92 20.93 1.11
C PHE A 6 -4.28 22.08 0.34
N GLN A 7 -4.55 22.19 -0.97
CA GLN A 7 -4.19 23.39 -1.73
C GLN A 7 -4.81 24.67 -1.16
N ARG A 8 -6.11 24.64 -0.82
CA ARG A 8 -6.79 25.79 -0.22
C ARG A 8 -6.24 26.16 1.15
N PHE A 9 -5.68 25.20 1.87
CA PHE A 9 -4.97 25.45 3.13
C PHE A 9 -3.52 25.91 2.93
N GLY A 10 -3.00 25.89 1.69
CA GLY A 10 -1.61 26.22 1.40
C GLY A 10 -0.63 25.18 1.92
N ILE A 11 -1.05 23.91 2.05
CA ILE A 11 -0.25 22.81 2.57
C ILE A 11 0.16 21.91 1.40
N ASN A 12 1.46 21.76 1.20
CA ASN A 12 2.00 20.81 0.24
C ASN A 12 1.92 19.39 0.80
N ILE A 13 1.38 18.46 0.02
CA ILE A 13 1.16 17.09 0.44
C ILE A 13 1.73 16.07 -0.53
N THR A 14 2.05 14.90 0.01
CA THR A 14 2.26 13.66 -0.75
C THR A 14 1.12 12.71 -0.42
N ILE A 15 0.48 12.17 -1.46
CA ILE A 15 -0.55 11.15 -1.37
C ILE A 15 0.13 9.81 -1.66
N LYS A 16 0.35 9.01 -0.62
CA LYS A 16 0.83 7.64 -0.75
C LYS A 16 -0.32 6.70 -1.10
N LEU A 17 -0.08 5.78 -2.01
CA LEU A 17 -1.06 4.85 -2.56
C LEU A 17 -0.54 3.43 -2.50
N ASN A 18 -1.38 2.48 -2.09
CA ASN A 18 -1.15 1.05 -2.21
C ASN A 18 -2.50 0.32 -2.41
N ASN A 19 -2.46 -1.01 -2.48
CA ASN A 19 -3.65 -1.84 -2.60
C ASN A 19 -3.55 -3.11 -1.75
N ARG A 20 -4.62 -3.43 -1.02
CA ARG A 20 -4.70 -4.64 -0.18
C ARG A 20 -4.40 -5.93 -0.96
N LYS A 21 -4.83 -5.99 -2.23
CA LYS A 21 -4.63 -7.15 -3.10
C LYS A 21 -3.16 -7.30 -3.52
N VAL A 22 -2.44 -6.19 -3.69
CA VAL A 22 -0.98 -6.22 -3.92
C VAL A 22 -0.27 -6.83 -2.71
N LEU A 23 -0.61 -6.39 -1.50
CA LEU A 23 -0.05 -6.95 -0.26
C LEU A 23 -0.36 -8.44 -0.11
N SER A 24 -1.58 -8.87 -0.49
CA SER A 24 -1.94 -10.29 -0.52
C SER A 24 -1.13 -11.08 -1.54
N GLY A 25 -0.94 -10.52 -2.74
CA GLY A 25 -0.12 -11.11 -3.79
C GLY A 25 1.35 -11.26 -3.38
N ILE A 26 1.90 -10.27 -2.66
CA ILE A 26 3.25 -10.36 -2.09
C ILE A 26 3.35 -11.56 -1.15
N ALA A 27 2.41 -11.71 -0.20
CA ALA A 27 2.40 -12.83 0.73
C ALA A 27 2.28 -14.20 0.00
N GLU A 28 1.49 -14.28 -1.08
CA GLU A 28 1.40 -15.49 -1.91
C GLU A 28 2.74 -15.83 -2.59
N VAL A 29 3.37 -14.84 -3.24
CA VAL A 29 4.59 -15.06 -4.03
C VAL A 29 5.77 -15.47 -3.14
N ILE A 30 5.89 -14.90 -1.94
CA ILE A 30 6.94 -15.29 -0.98
C ILE A 30 6.62 -16.60 -0.23
N GLY A 31 5.47 -17.25 -0.53
CA GLY A 31 5.08 -18.53 0.05
C GLY A 31 4.52 -18.48 1.47
N GLU A 32 4.08 -17.31 1.95
CA GLU A 32 3.58 -17.09 3.31
C GLU A 32 2.17 -16.45 3.35
N PRO A 33 1.18 -16.97 2.57
CA PRO A 33 -0.14 -16.33 2.45
C PRO A 33 -0.90 -16.25 3.79
N ASP A 34 -0.72 -17.23 4.67
CA ASP A 34 -1.39 -17.27 5.98
C ASP A 34 -0.82 -16.24 6.97
N LYS A 35 0.36 -15.70 6.69
CA LYS A 35 1.07 -14.73 7.56
C LYS A 35 0.97 -13.30 7.06
N ILE A 36 0.04 -13.01 6.15
CA ILE A 36 -0.12 -11.66 5.58
C ILE A 36 -0.24 -10.57 6.64
N VAL A 37 -0.93 -10.83 7.76
CA VAL A 37 -1.09 -9.86 8.85
C VAL A 37 0.25 -9.56 9.51
N ASP A 38 1.05 -10.58 9.81
CA ASP A 38 2.36 -10.41 10.41
C ASP A 38 3.32 -9.67 9.50
N ILE A 39 3.34 -10.03 8.21
CA ILE A 39 4.15 -9.40 7.17
C ILE A 39 3.80 -7.90 7.07
N THR A 40 2.53 -7.60 6.93
CA THR A 40 2.08 -6.22 6.71
C THR A 40 2.23 -5.33 7.95
N VAL A 41 2.03 -5.87 9.16
CA VAL A 41 2.31 -5.16 10.43
C VAL A 41 3.79 -4.84 10.59
N ALA A 42 4.69 -5.74 10.15
CA ALA A 42 6.12 -5.48 10.17
C ALA A 42 6.52 -4.43 9.14
N ILE A 43 6.02 -4.54 7.90
CA ILE A 43 6.30 -3.61 6.80
C ILE A 43 5.86 -2.18 7.13
N ASP A 44 4.68 -2.00 7.75
CA ASP A 44 4.15 -0.66 8.13
C ASP A 44 5.08 0.12 9.09
N LYS A 45 6.05 -0.56 9.69
CA LYS A 45 7.03 0.05 10.58
C LYS A 45 8.32 0.46 9.89
N ILE A 46 8.50 0.16 8.60
CA ILE A 46 9.79 0.32 7.90
C ILE A 46 10.34 1.74 7.99
N ASP A 47 9.48 2.76 7.86
CA ASP A 47 9.85 4.17 7.99
C ASP A 47 10.34 4.54 9.42
N LYS A 48 9.95 3.76 10.44
CA LYS A 48 10.23 4.06 11.85
C LYS A 48 11.44 3.32 12.39
N ILE A 49 11.58 2.03 12.03
CA ILE A 49 12.58 1.15 12.62
C ILE A 49 13.64 0.69 11.62
N GLY A 50 13.47 0.97 10.32
CA GLY A 50 14.36 0.57 9.23
C GLY A 50 14.20 -0.89 8.81
N ILE A 51 14.73 -1.20 7.64
CA ILE A 51 14.57 -2.50 6.98
C ILE A 51 15.17 -3.66 7.79
N ASP A 52 16.33 -3.46 8.42
CA ASP A 52 17.02 -4.53 9.17
C ASP A 52 16.19 -4.98 10.38
N ASN A 53 15.55 -4.03 11.09
CA ASN A 53 14.70 -4.37 12.23
C ASN A 53 13.36 -4.99 11.77
N VAL A 54 12.84 -4.58 10.61
CA VAL A 54 11.67 -5.24 9.99
C VAL A 54 12.00 -6.68 9.65
N ASN A 55 13.16 -6.96 9.06
CA ASN A 55 13.61 -8.31 8.74
C ASN A 55 13.75 -9.17 10.00
N ALA A 56 14.35 -8.64 11.06
CA ALA A 56 14.46 -9.34 12.34
C ALA A 56 13.07 -9.69 12.91
N GLU A 57 12.12 -8.74 12.89
CA GLU A 57 10.75 -8.97 13.34
C GLU A 57 10.04 -10.05 12.51
N LEU A 58 10.22 -10.05 11.18
CA LEU A 58 9.65 -11.07 10.30
C LEU A 58 10.17 -12.47 10.64
N LEU A 59 11.48 -12.61 10.85
CA LEU A 59 12.09 -13.86 11.25
C LEU A 59 11.59 -14.35 12.62
N GLU A 60 11.46 -13.46 13.60
CA GLU A 60 10.90 -13.77 14.93
C GLU A 60 9.45 -14.27 14.84
N LYS A 61 8.67 -13.77 13.88
CA LYS A 61 7.30 -14.22 13.57
C LYS A 61 7.26 -15.52 12.77
N GLY A 62 8.41 -16.11 12.50
CA GLY A 62 8.54 -17.39 11.82
C GLY A 62 8.37 -17.30 10.29
N ILE A 63 8.55 -16.11 9.70
CA ILE A 63 8.73 -15.98 8.25
C ILE A 63 10.10 -16.54 7.90
N SER A 64 10.18 -17.36 6.86
CA SER A 64 11.45 -17.98 6.47
C SER A 64 12.46 -16.95 5.95
N GLN A 65 13.77 -17.21 6.10
CA GLN A 65 14.80 -16.34 5.53
C GLN A 65 14.63 -16.18 4.02
N ALA A 66 14.28 -17.26 3.30
CA ALA A 66 14.04 -17.21 1.87
C ALA A 66 12.88 -16.25 1.50
N ALA A 67 11.81 -16.24 2.30
CA ALA A 67 10.69 -15.32 2.10
C ALA A 67 11.10 -13.86 2.39
N VAL A 68 11.90 -13.63 3.43
CA VAL A 68 12.45 -12.29 3.72
C VAL A 68 13.33 -11.80 2.58
N ASP A 69 14.20 -12.65 2.03
CA ASP A 69 15.08 -12.32 0.90
C ASP A 69 14.27 -11.97 -0.37
N GLN A 70 13.16 -12.67 -0.62
CA GLN A 70 12.25 -12.38 -1.73
C GLN A 70 11.43 -11.10 -1.52
N LEU A 71 11.15 -10.73 -0.28
CA LEU A 71 10.41 -9.52 0.08
C LEU A 71 11.26 -8.25 -0.14
N GLN A 72 12.58 -8.32 0.03
CA GLN A 72 13.49 -7.17 -0.07
C GLN A 72 13.32 -6.34 -1.36
N PRO A 73 13.38 -6.95 -2.58
CA PRO A 73 13.23 -6.20 -3.82
C PRO A 73 11.89 -5.47 -3.92
N LEU A 74 10.82 -6.05 -3.34
CA LEU A 74 9.47 -5.46 -3.33
C LEU A 74 9.39 -4.23 -2.44
N LEU A 75 10.06 -4.26 -1.28
CA LEU A 75 10.07 -3.13 -0.35
C LEU A 75 11.01 -2.00 -0.78
N MET A 76 11.99 -2.30 -1.62
CA MET A 76 12.99 -1.35 -2.09
C MET A 76 12.69 -0.80 -3.50
N LEU A 77 11.46 -0.98 -4.00
CA LEU A 77 11.06 -0.43 -5.29
C LEU A 77 11.24 1.08 -5.32
N SER A 78 11.95 1.56 -6.32
CA SER A 78 12.25 2.98 -6.54
C SER A 78 11.92 3.39 -7.97
N GLY A 79 11.92 4.69 -8.24
CA GLY A 79 11.57 5.25 -9.54
C GLY A 79 10.16 5.82 -9.58
N SER A 80 9.67 6.07 -10.78
CA SER A 80 8.30 6.55 -11.05
C SER A 80 7.24 5.51 -10.68
N ASN A 81 6.00 5.94 -10.51
CA ASN A 81 4.87 5.03 -10.25
C ASN A 81 4.73 3.95 -11.34
N ASN A 82 4.99 4.31 -12.61
CA ASN A 82 4.91 3.36 -13.73
C ASN A 82 6.03 2.30 -13.65
N GLU A 83 7.27 2.68 -13.37
CA GLU A 83 8.37 1.75 -13.19
C GLU A 83 8.14 0.80 -12.01
N LYS A 84 7.57 1.32 -10.91
CA LYS A 84 7.17 0.49 -9.77
C LYS A 84 6.05 -0.50 -10.15
N LEU A 85 5.05 -0.07 -10.92
CA LEU A 85 3.98 -0.95 -11.41
C LEU A 85 4.51 -2.05 -12.33
N GLU A 86 5.40 -1.73 -13.26
CA GLU A 86 6.05 -2.71 -14.15
C GLU A 86 6.85 -3.74 -13.35
N SER A 87 7.58 -3.29 -12.34
CA SER A 87 8.33 -4.18 -11.45
C SER A 87 7.40 -5.10 -10.65
N LEU A 88 6.30 -4.56 -10.11
CA LEU A 88 5.27 -5.37 -9.43
C LEU A 88 4.62 -6.39 -10.35
N GLU A 89 4.33 -6.05 -11.61
CA GLU A 89 3.79 -6.99 -12.60
C GLU A 89 4.71 -8.21 -12.81
N GLN A 90 6.01 -7.98 -12.87
CA GLN A 90 7.00 -9.06 -13.01
C GLN A 90 7.09 -9.91 -11.75
N LEU A 91 7.18 -9.26 -10.58
CA LEU A 91 7.35 -9.93 -9.29
C LEU A 91 6.10 -10.69 -8.85
N LEU A 92 4.91 -10.18 -9.17
CA LEU A 92 3.62 -10.79 -8.81
C LEU A 92 2.98 -11.56 -9.98
N ALA A 93 3.74 -11.94 -11.01
CA ALA A 93 3.24 -12.58 -12.21
C ALA A 93 2.49 -13.91 -11.97
N THR A 94 2.78 -14.60 -10.86
CA THR A 94 2.13 -15.86 -10.46
C THR A 94 0.92 -15.68 -9.54
N SER A 95 0.66 -14.47 -9.03
CA SER A 95 -0.46 -14.17 -8.13
C SER A 95 -1.61 -13.47 -8.86
N GLU A 96 -2.74 -14.14 -9.00
CA GLU A 96 -3.93 -13.55 -9.63
C GLU A 96 -4.51 -12.39 -8.81
N ILE A 97 -4.48 -12.49 -7.48
CA ILE A 97 -4.91 -11.38 -6.61
C ILE A 97 -3.95 -10.20 -6.69
N GLY A 98 -2.64 -10.46 -6.79
CA GLY A 98 -1.62 -9.43 -6.98
C GLY A 98 -1.83 -8.67 -8.29
N LYS A 99 -2.03 -9.37 -9.41
CA LYS A 99 -2.34 -8.78 -10.72
C LYS A 99 -3.57 -7.87 -10.65
N LYS A 100 -4.65 -8.34 -10.02
CA LYS A 100 -5.86 -7.53 -9.86
C LYS A 100 -5.61 -6.26 -9.04
N GLY A 101 -4.78 -6.34 -8.01
CA GLY A 101 -4.38 -5.18 -7.23
C GLY A 101 -3.59 -4.16 -8.06
N ILE A 102 -2.70 -4.64 -8.94
CA ILE A 102 -1.92 -3.80 -9.85
C ILE A 102 -2.84 -3.11 -10.88
N GLU A 103 -3.80 -3.84 -11.45
CA GLU A 103 -4.80 -3.25 -12.36
C GLU A 103 -5.58 -2.10 -11.70
N GLU A 104 -6.02 -2.30 -10.45
CA GLU A 104 -6.72 -1.27 -9.68
C GLU A 104 -5.82 -0.05 -9.40
N LEU A 105 -4.54 -0.26 -9.05
CA LEU A 105 -3.58 0.83 -8.86
C LEU A 105 -3.33 1.59 -10.16
N ARG A 106 -3.13 0.89 -11.28
CA ARG A 106 -2.93 1.48 -12.61
C ARG A 106 -4.13 2.34 -13.01
N PHE A 107 -5.35 1.86 -12.72
CA PHE A 107 -6.56 2.63 -12.95
C PHE A 107 -6.58 3.92 -12.14
N VAL A 108 -6.31 3.87 -10.84
CA VAL A 108 -6.32 5.05 -9.96
C VAL A 108 -5.24 6.05 -10.37
N ILE A 109 -4.02 5.59 -10.65
CA ILE A 109 -2.91 6.45 -11.10
C ILE A 109 -3.26 7.12 -12.43
N GLY A 110 -3.75 6.35 -13.42
CA GLY A 110 -4.15 6.89 -14.71
C GLY A 110 -5.28 7.94 -14.60
N GLN A 111 -6.26 7.73 -13.74
CA GLN A 111 -7.33 8.71 -13.51
C GLN A 111 -6.81 9.98 -12.82
N THR A 112 -5.87 9.86 -11.89
CA THR A 112 -5.26 11.05 -11.26
C THR A 112 -4.38 11.83 -12.21
N ASP A 113 -3.67 11.17 -13.11
CA ASP A 113 -2.88 11.82 -14.18
C ASP A 113 -3.79 12.55 -15.16
N GLU A 114 -4.92 11.95 -15.56
CA GLU A 114 -5.89 12.56 -16.48
C GLU A 114 -6.57 13.81 -15.88
N ILE A 115 -6.96 13.73 -14.60
CA ILE A 115 -7.58 14.85 -13.87
C ILE A 115 -6.57 15.98 -13.63
N GLY A 116 -5.31 15.63 -13.43
CA GLY A 116 -4.23 16.55 -13.06
C GLY A 116 -4.35 17.02 -11.62
N ILE A 117 -3.63 16.36 -10.71
CA ILE A 117 -3.53 16.79 -9.30
C ILE A 117 -2.22 17.56 -9.10
N ASN A 118 -2.19 18.47 -8.12
CA ASN A 118 -0.99 19.24 -7.78
C ASN A 118 -0.15 18.52 -6.71
N ALA A 119 -0.79 17.69 -5.89
CA ALA A 119 -0.10 16.86 -4.91
C ALA A 119 0.79 15.81 -5.59
N THR A 120 1.91 15.47 -4.95
CA THR A 120 2.70 14.30 -5.36
C THR A 120 1.90 13.03 -5.07
N LEU A 121 1.67 12.19 -6.09
CA LEU A 121 1.12 10.84 -5.93
C LEU A 121 2.27 9.85 -5.93
N GLU A 122 2.39 9.04 -4.89
CA GLU A 122 3.46 8.07 -4.70
C GLU A 122 2.90 6.66 -4.46
N LEU A 123 3.22 5.71 -5.35
CA LEU A 123 3.02 4.29 -5.09
C LEU A 123 4.03 3.82 -4.03
N ASP A 124 3.52 3.39 -2.88
CA ASP A 124 4.33 2.96 -1.73
C ASP A 124 3.90 1.57 -1.25
N VAL A 125 4.69 0.56 -1.60
CA VAL A 125 4.42 -0.85 -1.28
C VAL A 125 4.47 -1.11 0.24
N SER A 126 5.17 -0.26 1.00
CA SER A 126 5.24 -0.36 2.45
C SER A 126 3.99 0.15 3.17
N LEU A 127 3.11 0.88 2.46
CA LEU A 127 1.86 1.36 3.03
C LEU A 127 0.89 0.19 3.26
N ALA A 128 0.73 -0.24 4.50
CA ALA A 128 -0.02 -1.44 4.88
C ALA A 128 -1.16 -1.20 5.88
N ARG A 129 -1.68 0.01 5.95
CA ARG A 129 -2.76 0.40 6.89
C ARG A 129 -4.10 -0.25 6.59
N GLY A 130 -4.95 -0.35 7.62
CA GLY A 130 -6.33 -0.81 7.45
C GLY A 130 -6.46 -2.29 7.09
N LEU A 131 -5.55 -3.12 7.53
CA LEU A 131 -5.39 -4.53 7.16
C LEU A 131 -6.63 -5.39 7.37
N ASN A 132 -7.43 -5.07 8.37
CA ASN A 132 -8.56 -5.91 8.79
C ASN A 132 -9.88 -5.52 8.10
N TYR A 133 -9.91 -4.41 7.36
CA TYR A 133 -11.16 -3.89 6.78
C TYR A 133 -11.02 -3.35 5.35
N TYR A 134 -9.87 -2.83 4.92
CA TYR A 134 -9.70 -2.42 3.52
C TYR A 134 -9.58 -3.61 2.58
N THR A 135 -10.27 -3.53 1.45
CA THR A 135 -10.42 -4.60 0.46
C THR A 135 -9.74 -4.30 -0.88
N GLY A 136 -9.31 -3.07 -1.08
CA GLY A 136 -8.69 -2.58 -2.31
C GLY A 136 -7.68 -1.49 -2.05
N THR A 137 -7.84 -0.36 -2.74
CA THR A 137 -6.96 0.81 -2.64
C THR A 137 -6.84 1.35 -1.21
N ILE A 138 -5.61 1.68 -0.82
CA ILE A 138 -5.24 2.28 0.46
C ILE A 138 -4.57 3.61 0.17
N ILE A 139 -4.92 4.65 0.92
CA ILE A 139 -4.39 6.01 0.76
C ILE A 139 -3.90 6.52 2.12
N GLU A 140 -2.75 7.14 2.12
CA GLU A 140 -2.21 7.92 3.23
C GLU A 140 -1.72 9.27 2.73
N VAL A 141 -2.00 10.33 3.46
CA VAL A 141 -1.58 11.69 3.11
C VAL A 141 -0.61 12.21 4.15
N LYS A 142 0.55 12.67 3.70
CA LYS A 142 1.59 13.29 4.50
C LYS A 142 1.77 14.76 4.09
N ALA A 143 1.96 15.66 5.06
CA ALA A 143 2.39 17.02 4.78
C ALA A 143 3.90 17.04 4.52
N ASN A 144 4.34 17.79 3.49
CA ASN A 144 5.75 17.81 3.08
C ASN A 144 6.59 18.80 3.92
N ASP A 145 5.95 19.87 4.43
CA ASP A 145 6.65 20.98 5.04
C ASP A 145 6.77 20.87 6.57
N VAL A 146 6.21 19.81 7.17
CA VAL A 146 6.21 19.59 8.61
C VAL A 146 6.46 18.13 8.97
N GLN A 147 7.21 17.90 10.04
CA GLN A 147 7.48 16.55 10.54
C GLN A 147 6.36 16.08 11.48
N ILE A 148 5.17 15.92 10.91
CA ILE A 148 4.06 15.23 11.57
C ILE A 148 3.82 13.92 10.85
N GLY A 149 3.19 12.96 11.51
CA GLY A 149 2.80 11.72 10.88
C GLY A 149 1.77 11.93 9.76
N SER A 150 1.06 10.89 9.40
CA SER A 150 -0.05 10.98 8.46
C SER A 150 -1.11 11.96 8.95
N ILE A 151 -1.55 12.86 8.06
CA ILE A 151 -2.57 13.88 8.39
C ILE A 151 -3.98 13.42 8.04
N THR A 152 -4.12 12.51 7.08
CA THR A 152 -5.36 11.82 6.75
C THR A 152 -5.05 10.53 6.00
N GLY A 153 -6.04 9.68 5.86
CA GLY A 153 -5.94 8.45 5.11
C GLY A 153 -7.29 7.79 4.92
N GLY A 154 -7.31 6.74 4.14
CA GLY A 154 -8.52 5.99 3.85
C GLY A 154 -8.24 4.78 2.98
N GLY A 155 -9.30 4.11 2.57
CA GLY A 155 -9.19 3.00 1.64
C GLY A 155 -10.56 2.46 1.25
N ARG A 156 -10.55 1.61 0.23
CA ARG A 156 -11.75 0.91 -0.22
C ARG A 156 -12.17 -0.13 0.81
N TYR A 157 -13.44 -0.10 1.19
CA TYR A 157 -14.03 -1.02 2.16
C TYR A 157 -15.37 -1.54 1.63
N ASP A 158 -15.34 -2.65 0.90
CA ASP A 158 -16.52 -3.17 0.17
C ASP A 158 -17.65 -3.65 1.09
N ASN A 159 -17.38 -3.98 2.37
CA ASN A 159 -18.40 -4.44 3.33
C ASN A 159 -18.65 -3.45 4.49
N LEU A 160 -18.44 -2.16 4.25
CA LEU A 160 -18.58 -1.15 5.30
C LEU A 160 -20.00 -1.15 5.90
N THR A 161 -21.02 -1.14 5.05
CA THR A 161 -22.42 -1.15 5.46
C THR A 161 -22.83 -2.43 6.16
N GLY A 162 -22.25 -3.57 5.77
CA GLY A 162 -22.47 -4.87 6.42
C GLY A 162 -22.04 -4.89 7.88
N VAL A 163 -20.95 -4.20 8.22
CA VAL A 163 -20.47 -4.05 9.62
C VAL A 163 -21.50 -3.30 10.49
N PHE A 164 -22.27 -2.38 9.89
CA PHE A 164 -23.34 -1.65 10.55
C PHE A 164 -24.72 -2.35 10.45
N GLY A 165 -24.76 -3.62 10.06
CA GLY A 165 -25.99 -4.41 9.99
C GLY A 165 -26.83 -4.22 8.72
N LEU A 166 -26.25 -3.64 7.68
CA LEU A 166 -26.88 -3.40 6.37
C LEU A 166 -26.13 -4.13 5.25
N PRO A 167 -26.10 -5.48 5.24
CA PRO A 167 -25.37 -6.23 4.22
C PRO A 167 -26.00 -6.03 2.84
N GLY A 168 -25.16 -5.92 1.80
CA GLY A 168 -25.58 -5.76 0.41
C GLY A 168 -26.06 -4.36 0.02
N VAL A 169 -25.71 -3.37 0.81
CA VAL A 169 -25.86 -1.93 0.47
C VAL A 169 -24.46 -1.40 0.18
N ASP A 170 -24.20 -1.04 -1.08
CA ASP A 170 -22.95 -0.43 -1.55
C ASP A 170 -23.04 1.11 -1.53
#